data_5682723c4fba547813a718bea9da8dc3
#
_entry.id   5682723c4fba547813a718bea9da8dc3
#
_cell.length_a   1.000
_cell.length_b   1.000
_cell.length_c   1.000
_cell.angle_alpha   90.00
_cell.angle_beta   90.00
_cell.angle_gamma   90.00
#
_symmetry.space_group_name_H-M   'P 1'
#
loop_
_entity.id
_entity.type
_entity.pdbx_description
1 polymer ?
#
loop_
_entity_poly.entity_id
_entity_poly.type
_entity_poly.pdbx_seq_one_letter_code
_entity_poly.pdbx_strand_id
1 'polypeptide(L)'
;MLNIVIFGAPGSGKGTQSERIVEKYGINHISTGDVLRAEIKNGTELGKTAKGYIDQGQLIPDELMIDILASVFDSFKDSKGVIFDGFPRTIAQAEALKKMLAERGQDVSVMVDLDVPEEELMVRLIKRGKDSGRADDNEETIKKRLHVYHSQTAPLIDWYKNEKKYQHIDGLGTMEGIFAEICEAVDKL
;
A
#
# COMPACT_ATOMS: atom_id res chain seq x y z
N MET A 1 10.68 14.66 -6.91
CA MET A 1 10.21 13.30 -7.24
C MET A 1 8.70 13.22 -6.97
N LEU A 2 7.98 12.50 -7.80
CA LEU A 2 6.55 12.20 -7.59
C LEU A 2 6.41 11.00 -6.66
N ASN A 3 6.14 11.23 -5.39
CA ASN A 3 6.01 10.19 -4.39
C ASN A 3 4.53 10.01 -4.02
N ILE A 4 3.95 8.90 -4.44
CA ILE A 4 2.53 8.59 -4.26
C ILE A 4 2.38 7.52 -3.17
N VAL A 5 1.52 7.76 -2.20
CA VAL A 5 1.03 6.70 -1.31
C VAL A 5 -0.30 6.20 -1.89
N ILE A 6 -0.36 4.95 -2.30
CA ILE A 6 -1.63 4.33 -2.66
C ILE A 6 -2.22 3.63 -1.44
N PHE A 7 -3.45 4.01 -1.11
CA PHE A 7 -4.12 3.65 0.11
C PHE A 7 -5.46 2.97 -0.19
N GLY A 8 -5.93 2.18 0.73
CA GLY A 8 -7.20 1.48 0.64
C GLY A 8 -7.15 0.14 1.38
N ALA A 9 -8.31 -0.38 1.69
CA ALA A 9 -8.44 -1.67 2.36
C ALA A 9 -7.86 -2.83 1.52
N PRO A 10 -7.55 -3.96 2.15
CA PRO A 10 -7.23 -5.17 1.41
C PRO A 10 -8.30 -5.48 0.34
N GLY A 11 -7.90 -5.77 -0.88
CA GLY A 11 -8.80 -6.05 -1.99
C GLY A 11 -9.37 -4.83 -2.74
N SER A 12 -8.95 -3.61 -2.40
CA SER A 12 -9.45 -2.37 -3.04
C SER A 12 -8.91 -2.11 -4.46
N GLY A 13 -7.93 -2.89 -4.93
CA GLY A 13 -7.35 -2.73 -6.27
C GLY A 13 -6.05 -1.93 -6.33
N LYS A 14 -5.41 -1.68 -5.19
CA LYS A 14 -4.13 -0.93 -5.11
C LYS A 14 -3.08 -1.44 -6.08
N GLY A 15 -2.80 -2.74 -6.07
CA GLY A 15 -1.77 -3.33 -6.93
C GLY A 15 -2.03 -3.10 -8.41
N THR A 16 -3.26 -3.33 -8.87
CA THR A 16 -3.66 -3.12 -10.26
C THR A 16 -3.49 -1.66 -10.69
N GLN A 17 -3.90 -0.72 -9.84
CA GLN A 17 -3.74 0.70 -10.15
C GLN A 17 -2.28 1.15 -10.07
N SER A 18 -1.51 0.60 -9.13
CA SER A 18 -0.08 0.89 -9.01
C SER A 18 0.69 0.54 -10.28
N GLU A 19 0.44 -0.61 -10.88
CA GLU A 19 1.07 -1.03 -12.14
C GLU A 19 0.81 -0.02 -13.27
N ARG A 20 -0.43 0.44 -13.40
CA ARG A 20 -0.83 1.44 -14.41
C ARG A 20 -0.19 2.82 -14.16
N ILE A 21 -0.10 3.23 -12.90
CA ILE A 21 0.55 4.49 -12.50
C ILE A 21 2.04 4.44 -12.82
N VAL A 22 2.70 3.35 -12.48
CA VAL A 22 4.12 3.11 -12.78
C VAL A 22 4.38 3.23 -14.29
N GLU A 23 3.56 2.58 -15.10
CA GLU A 23 3.68 2.62 -16.57
C GLU A 23 3.48 4.04 -17.12
N LYS A 24 2.45 4.74 -16.68
CA LYS A 24 2.14 6.10 -17.17
C LYS A 24 3.18 7.13 -16.79
N TYR A 25 3.59 7.14 -15.52
CA TYR A 25 4.47 8.20 -14.98
C TYR A 25 5.96 7.84 -15.01
N GLY A 26 6.30 6.61 -15.33
CA GLY A 26 7.69 6.14 -15.33
C GLY A 26 8.35 6.18 -13.96
N ILE A 27 7.59 5.87 -12.90
CA ILE A 27 8.04 5.83 -11.51
C ILE A 27 8.22 4.38 -11.03
N ASN A 28 8.89 4.20 -9.90
CA ASN A 28 9.11 2.88 -9.33
C ASN A 28 8.00 2.48 -8.35
N HIS A 29 7.79 1.17 -8.19
CA HIS A 29 6.81 0.59 -7.29
C HIS A 29 7.51 -0.07 -6.09
N ILE A 30 7.12 0.31 -4.89
CA ILE A 30 7.48 -0.38 -3.66
C ILE A 30 6.22 -1.00 -3.08
N SER A 31 6.07 -2.31 -3.27
CA SER A 31 5.04 -3.11 -2.62
C SER A 31 5.63 -3.88 -1.45
N THR A 32 5.33 -3.44 -0.24
CA THR A 32 5.83 -4.11 0.97
C THR A 32 5.30 -5.54 1.08
N GLY A 33 4.06 -5.77 0.67
CA GLY A 33 3.47 -7.11 0.65
C GLY A 33 4.22 -8.05 -0.31
N ASP A 34 4.60 -7.58 -1.49
CA ASP A 34 5.34 -8.40 -2.46
C ASP A 34 6.76 -8.67 -2.00
N VAL A 35 7.43 -7.69 -1.41
CA VAL A 35 8.76 -7.88 -0.80
C VAL A 35 8.71 -8.97 0.27
N LEU A 36 7.74 -8.90 1.18
CA LEU A 36 7.60 -9.88 2.25
C LEU A 36 7.22 -11.28 1.74
N ARG A 37 6.36 -11.38 0.74
CA ARG A 37 6.02 -12.66 0.11
C ARG A 37 7.22 -13.31 -0.58
N ALA A 38 8.06 -12.51 -1.24
CA ALA A 38 9.31 -13.00 -1.82
C ALA A 38 10.27 -13.53 -0.75
N GLU A 39 10.42 -12.83 0.37
CA GLU A 39 11.25 -13.27 1.49
C GLU A 39 10.73 -14.58 2.11
N ILE A 40 9.42 -14.72 2.25
CA ILE A 40 8.77 -15.96 2.71
C ILE A 40 9.08 -17.12 1.76
N LYS A 41 8.91 -16.90 0.45
CA LYS A 41 9.19 -17.91 -0.58
C LYS A 41 10.65 -18.36 -0.58
N ASN A 42 11.57 -17.44 -0.35
CA ASN A 42 13.00 -17.70 -0.31
C ASN A 42 13.47 -18.27 1.04
N GLY A 43 12.59 -18.37 2.04
CA GLY A 43 12.89 -18.94 3.34
C GLY A 43 13.92 -18.15 4.18
N THR A 44 14.03 -16.84 3.95
CA THR A 44 14.92 -15.97 4.71
C THR A 44 14.46 -15.82 6.17
N GLU A 45 15.33 -15.37 7.06
CA GLU A 45 14.94 -15.09 8.45
C GLU A 45 13.84 -14.00 8.52
N LEU A 46 13.93 -12.98 7.66
CA LEU A 46 12.87 -11.98 7.51
C LEU A 46 11.57 -12.64 7.06
N GLY A 47 11.63 -13.55 6.09
CA GLY A 47 10.47 -14.29 5.60
C GLY A 47 9.80 -15.14 6.66
N LYS A 48 10.56 -15.83 7.50
CA LYS A 48 10.03 -16.63 8.62
C LYS A 48 9.31 -15.75 9.64
N THR A 49 9.90 -14.61 9.99
CA THR A 49 9.30 -13.62 10.91
C THR A 49 8.02 -13.04 10.31
N ALA A 50 8.07 -12.60 9.05
CA ALA A 50 6.93 -12.01 8.35
C ALA A 50 5.76 -12.98 8.22
N LYS A 51 6.04 -14.26 7.95
CA LYS A 51 5.00 -15.29 7.79
C LYS A 51 4.11 -15.42 9.04
N GLY A 52 4.68 -15.35 10.22
CA GLY A 52 3.95 -15.43 11.48
C GLY A 52 2.89 -14.32 11.62
N TYR A 53 3.21 -13.11 11.18
CA TYR A 53 2.28 -11.97 11.20
C TYR A 53 1.25 -12.05 10.06
N ILE A 54 1.69 -12.33 8.83
CA ILE A 54 0.84 -12.39 7.63
C ILE A 54 -0.24 -13.48 7.77
N ASP A 55 0.11 -14.66 8.22
CA ASP A 55 -0.82 -15.78 8.41
C ASP A 55 -1.92 -15.45 9.43
N GLN A 56 -1.66 -14.55 10.35
CA GLN A 56 -2.62 -14.06 11.35
C GLN A 56 -3.36 -12.80 10.92
N GLY A 57 -3.07 -12.25 9.75
CA GLY A 57 -3.64 -11.00 9.26
C GLY A 57 -3.14 -9.75 10.02
N GLN A 58 -2.04 -9.86 10.73
CA GLN A 58 -1.43 -8.78 11.51
C GLN A 58 -0.42 -7.98 10.69
N LEU A 59 -0.14 -6.75 11.14
CA LEU A 59 0.91 -5.91 10.57
C LEU A 59 2.29 -6.34 11.09
N ILE A 60 3.30 -6.20 10.23
CA ILE A 60 4.71 -6.36 10.60
C ILE A 60 5.13 -5.20 11.52
N PRO A 61 6.02 -5.43 12.50
CA PRO A 61 6.54 -4.35 13.36
C PRO A 61 7.13 -3.18 12.55
N ASP A 62 6.85 -1.95 12.99
CA ASP A 62 7.17 -0.72 12.27
C ASP A 62 8.68 -0.58 11.98
N GLU A 63 9.53 -0.90 12.97
CA GLU A 63 10.99 -0.78 12.82
C GLU A 63 11.52 -1.63 11.68
N LEU A 64 11.05 -2.86 11.57
CA LEU A 64 11.45 -3.78 10.51
C LEU A 64 10.99 -3.29 9.13
N MET A 65 9.78 -2.76 9.05
CA MET A 65 9.23 -2.22 7.80
C MET A 65 9.98 -0.98 7.33
N ILE A 66 10.34 -0.08 8.22
CA ILE A 66 11.05 1.15 7.90
C ILE A 66 12.44 0.86 7.32
N ASP A 67 13.17 -0.07 7.92
CA ASP A 67 14.50 -0.45 7.44
C ASP A 67 14.45 -1.04 6.04
N ILE A 68 13.49 -1.93 5.78
CA ILE A 68 13.26 -2.51 4.46
C ILE A 68 12.91 -1.42 3.45
N LEU A 69 11.99 -0.54 3.80
CA LEU A 69 11.52 0.54 2.93
C LEU A 69 12.64 1.49 2.55
N ALA A 70 13.45 1.92 3.52
CA ALA A 70 14.58 2.82 3.28
C ALA A 70 15.60 2.19 2.32
N SER A 71 15.93 0.93 2.54
CA SER A 71 16.86 0.19 1.68
C SER A 71 16.36 0.08 0.24
N VAL A 72 15.08 -0.24 0.05
CA VAL A 72 14.48 -0.34 -1.29
C VAL A 72 14.38 1.04 -1.94
N PHE A 73 13.95 2.06 -1.21
CA PHE A 73 13.87 3.44 -1.72
C PHE A 73 15.23 3.95 -2.20
N ASP A 74 16.28 3.72 -1.43
CA ASP A 74 17.64 4.15 -1.76
C ASP A 74 18.20 3.44 -3.01
N SER A 75 17.65 2.28 -3.38
CA SER A 75 18.01 1.61 -4.63
C SER A 75 17.50 2.34 -5.88
N PHE A 76 16.52 3.25 -5.74
CA PHE A 76 15.89 3.99 -6.83
C PHE A 76 16.41 5.44 -6.97
N LYS A 77 17.72 5.63 -6.87
CA LYS A 77 18.37 6.97 -6.85
C LYS A 77 18.02 7.86 -8.04
N ASP A 78 17.83 7.29 -9.22
CA ASP A 78 17.56 8.01 -10.46
C ASP A 78 16.08 7.99 -10.86
N SER A 79 15.21 7.59 -9.96
CA SER A 79 13.78 7.51 -10.22
C SER A 79 13.11 8.88 -10.34
N LYS A 80 12.14 9.00 -11.24
CA LYS A 80 11.26 10.18 -11.33
C LYS A 80 10.29 10.26 -10.15
N GLY A 81 10.07 9.16 -9.46
CA GLY A 81 9.18 9.04 -8.32
C GLY A 81 9.00 7.61 -7.86
N VAL A 82 8.27 7.45 -6.78
CA VAL A 82 7.96 6.14 -6.19
C VAL A 82 6.51 6.09 -5.78
N ILE A 83 5.86 4.96 -6.05
CA ILE A 83 4.56 4.63 -5.46
C ILE A 83 4.76 3.64 -4.31
N PHE A 84 4.26 4.02 -3.12
CA PHE A 84 4.28 3.20 -1.92
C PHE A 84 2.96 2.45 -1.80
N ASP A 85 3.02 1.13 -1.90
CA ASP A 85 1.87 0.23 -1.81
C ASP A 85 2.02 -0.68 -0.60
N GLY A 86 1.06 -0.58 0.32
CA GLY A 86 1.07 -1.34 1.56
C GLY A 86 1.87 -0.72 2.71
N PHE A 87 2.35 0.50 2.54
CA PHE A 87 3.02 1.31 3.56
C PHE A 87 2.80 2.80 3.27
N PRO A 88 2.51 3.66 4.25
CA PRO A 88 2.31 3.33 5.67
C PRO A 88 0.96 2.64 5.94
N ARG A 89 0.86 1.92 7.04
CA ARG A 89 -0.38 1.31 7.54
C ARG A 89 -0.76 1.76 8.94
N THR A 90 0.09 2.54 9.59
CA THR A 90 -0.14 3.16 10.90
C THR A 90 0.33 4.59 10.89
N ILE A 91 -0.14 5.41 11.84
CA ILE A 91 0.32 6.80 11.98
C ILE A 91 1.81 6.84 12.27
N ALA A 92 2.33 5.97 13.12
CA ALA A 92 3.76 5.87 13.41
C ALA A 92 4.58 5.60 12.14
N GLN A 93 4.09 4.74 11.25
CA GLN A 93 4.72 4.47 9.95
C GLN A 93 4.64 5.69 9.02
N ALA A 94 3.53 6.44 9.02
CA ALA A 94 3.40 7.68 8.23
C ALA A 94 4.39 8.75 8.67
N GLU A 95 4.56 8.93 9.97
CA GLU A 95 5.56 9.85 10.54
C GLU A 95 6.99 9.43 10.17
N ALA A 96 7.27 8.14 10.25
CA ALA A 96 8.57 7.58 9.87
C ALA A 96 8.84 7.73 8.36
N LEU A 97 7.84 7.51 7.50
CA LEU A 97 7.95 7.75 6.07
C LEU A 97 8.24 9.23 5.78
N LYS A 98 7.52 10.13 6.44
CA LYS A 98 7.73 11.58 6.31
C LYS A 98 9.17 11.96 6.67
N LYS A 99 9.67 11.45 7.80
CA LYS A 99 11.05 11.68 8.25
C LYS A 99 12.07 11.12 7.26
N MET A 100 11.90 9.87 6.85
CA MET A 100 12.79 9.19 5.91
C MET A 100 12.90 9.96 4.58
N LEU A 101 11.80 10.44 4.04
CA LEU A 101 11.78 11.22 2.82
C LEU A 101 12.40 12.62 3.02
N ALA A 102 12.12 13.28 4.14
CA ALA A 102 12.69 14.59 4.46
C ALA A 102 14.23 14.56 4.56
N GLU A 103 14.80 13.51 5.14
CA GLU A 103 16.24 13.28 5.19
C GLU A 103 16.88 13.17 3.80
N ARG A 104 16.09 12.89 2.78
CA ARG A 104 16.48 12.80 1.37
C ARG A 104 16.05 14.00 0.53
N GLY A 105 15.56 15.06 1.18
CA GLY A 105 15.02 16.25 0.50
C GLY A 105 13.73 15.99 -0.26
N GLN A 106 12.97 14.95 0.14
CA GLN A 106 11.75 14.51 -0.50
C GLN A 106 10.54 14.62 0.43
N ASP A 107 9.35 14.48 -0.14
CA ASP A 107 8.09 14.40 0.61
C ASP A 107 7.09 13.54 -0.16
N VAL A 108 6.02 13.13 0.50
CA VAL A 108 4.85 12.54 -0.16
C VAL A 108 4.14 13.64 -0.95
N SER A 109 3.89 13.39 -2.23
CA SER A 109 3.17 14.32 -3.10
C SER A 109 1.65 14.23 -2.90
N VAL A 110 1.14 13.00 -2.84
CA VAL A 110 -0.30 12.72 -2.67
C VAL A 110 -0.52 11.35 -2.05
N MET A 111 -1.55 11.22 -1.23
CA MET A 111 -2.11 9.94 -0.81
C MET A 111 -3.44 9.72 -1.56
N VAL A 112 -3.45 8.70 -2.39
CA VAL A 112 -4.61 8.27 -3.20
C VAL A 112 -5.33 7.16 -2.45
N ASP A 113 -6.53 7.42 -2.00
CA ASP A 113 -7.36 6.48 -1.25
C ASP A 113 -8.41 5.84 -2.17
N LEU A 114 -8.27 4.53 -2.41
CA LEU A 114 -9.25 3.73 -3.13
C LEU A 114 -10.32 3.24 -2.15
N ASP A 115 -11.44 3.93 -2.12
CA ASP A 115 -12.56 3.61 -1.23
C ASP A 115 -13.49 2.57 -1.87
N VAL A 116 -13.61 1.41 -1.23
CA VAL A 116 -14.45 0.29 -1.67
C VAL A 116 -15.28 -0.22 -0.49
N PRO A 117 -16.60 -0.43 -0.66
CA PRO A 117 -17.44 -1.01 0.37
C PRO A 117 -16.95 -2.40 0.82
N GLU A 118 -17.09 -2.69 2.12
CA GLU A 118 -16.60 -3.93 2.72
C GLU A 118 -17.17 -5.20 2.06
N GLU A 119 -18.43 -5.18 1.68
CA GLU A 119 -19.09 -6.30 0.99
C GLU A 119 -18.38 -6.65 -0.33
N GLU A 120 -18.04 -5.64 -1.11
CA GLU A 120 -17.29 -5.83 -2.37
C GLU A 120 -15.85 -6.30 -2.11
N LEU A 121 -15.20 -5.79 -1.06
CA LEU A 121 -13.87 -6.24 -0.65
C LEU A 121 -13.85 -7.72 -0.32
N MET A 122 -14.85 -8.21 0.42
CA MET A 122 -14.98 -9.63 0.75
C MET A 122 -15.08 -10.50 -0.50
N VAL A 123 -15.92 -10.11 -1.46
CA VAL A 123 -16.09 -10.83 -2.72
C VAL A 123 -14.77 -10.90 -3.50
N ARG A 124 -14.07 -9.76 -3.64
CA ARG A 124 -12.80 -9.66 -4.35
C ARG A 124 -11.71 -10.52 -3.71
N LEU A 125 -11.60 -10.48 -2.37
CA LEU A 125 -10.56 -11.18 -1.63
C LEU A 125 -10.77 -12.70 -1.66
N ILE A 126 -12.01 -13.17 -1.49
CA ILE A 126 -12.35 -14.61 -1.58
C ILE A 126 -12.02 -15.12 -2.99
N LYS A 127 -12.41 -14.39 -4.03
CA LYS A 127 -12.08 -14.73 -5.41
C LYS A 127 -10.57 -14.80 -5.63
N ARG A 128 -9.83 -13.78 -5.19
CA ARG A 128 -8.37 -13.74 -5.31
C ARG A 128 -7.70 -14.92 -4.60
N GLY A 129 -8.20 -15.31 -3.42
CA GLY A 129 -7.71 -16.47 -2.69
C GLY A 129 -7.87 -17.78 -3.47
N LYS A 130 -8.98 -17.93 -4.18
CA LYS A 130 -9.22 -19.10 -5.06
C LYS A 130 -8.31 -19.10 -6.29
N ASP A 131 -8.10 -17.94 -6.90
CA ASP A 131 -7.35 -17.79 -8.15
C ASP A 131 -5.83 -17.80 -7.94
N SER A 132 -5.35 -17.17 -6.87
CA SER A 132 -3.91 -16.95 -6.62
C SER A 132 -3.31 -17.86 -5.55
N GLY A 133 -4.14 -18.53 -4.75
CA GLY A 133 -3.68 -19.38 -3.64
C GLY A 133 -2.98 -18.63 -2.50
N ARG A 134 -3.21 -17.31 -2.35
CA ARG A 134 -2.65 -16.53 -1.24
C ARG A 134 -3.12 -17.08 0.10
N ALA A 135 -2.18 -17.37 1.01
CA ALA A 135 -2.45 -17.91 2.33
C ALA A 135 -3.28 -16.97 3.22
N ASP A 136 -3.16 -15.65 3.01
CA ASP A 136 -3.86 -14.61 3.78
C ASP A 136 -5.23 -14.20 3.19
N ASP A 137 -5.69 -14.86 2.13
CA ASP A 137 -6.99 -14.61 1.48
C ASP A 137 -8.04 -15.70 1.82
N ASN A 138 -7.96 -16.32 2.98
CA ASN A 138 -9.06 -17.14 3.54
C ASN A 138 -10.02 -16.23 4.35
N GLU A 139 -11.27 -16.67 4.52
CA GLU A 139 -12.32 -15.86 5.14
C GLU A 139 -11.96 -15.36 6.54
N GLU A 140 -11.37 -16.20 7.38
CA GLU A 140 -10.96 -15.83 8.75
C GLU A 140 -9.89 -14.76 8.75
N THR A 141 -8.83 -14.94 7.94
CA THR A 141 -7.73 -13.98 7.84
C THR A 141 -8.18 -12.68 7.17
N ILE A 142 -9.08 -12.74 6.18
CA ILE A 142 -9.68 -11.55 5.56
C ILE A 142 -10.39 -10.70 6.61
N LYS A 143 -11.22 -11.30 7.46
CA LYS A 143 -11.91 -10.57 8.54
C LYS A 143 -10.94 -9.91 9.51
N LYS A 144 -9.87 -10.60 9.90
CA LYS A 144 -8.81 -10.03 10.75
C LYS A 144 -8.10 -8.85 10.07
N ARG A 145 -7.78 -8.98 8.80
CA ARG A 145 -7.14 -7.90 8.00
C ARG A 145 -8.02 -6.67 7.88
N LEU A 146 -9.32 -6.84 7.64
CA LEU A 146 -10.28 -5.74 7.59
C LEU A 146 -10.44 -5.08 8.96
N HIS A 147 -10.46 -5.84 10.04
CA HIS A 147 -10.47 -5.30 11.40
C HIS A 147 -9.21 -4.47 11.69
N VAL A 148 -8.03 -4.97 11.36
CA VAL A 148 -6.75 -4.24 11.50
C VAL A 148 -6.76 -2.97 10.65
N TYR A 149 -7.26 -3.04 9.42
CA TYR A 149 -7.40 -1.87 8.57
C TYR A 149 -8.25 -0.79 9.22
N HIS A 150 -9.44 -1.12 9.69
CA HIS A 150 -10.36 -0.15 10.28
C HIS A 150 -9.82 0.44 11.60
N SER A 151 -9.17 -0.37 12.42
CA SER A 151 -8.68 0.08 13.74
C SER A 151 -7.33 0.81 13.69
N GLN A 152 -6.41 0.39 12.83
CA GLN A 152 -5.03 0.89 12.82
C GLN A 152 -4.67 1.70 11.57
N THR A 153 -5.27 1.40 10.43
CA THR A 153 -4.88 1.98 9.14
C THR A 153 -5.81 3.10 8.68
N ALA A 154 -7.12 2.96 8.83
CA ALA A 154 -8.08 4.00 8.44
C ALA A 154 -7.82 5.38 9.10
N PRO A 155 -7.29 5.49 10.32
CA PRO A 155 -6.90 6.79 10.90
C PRO A 155 -5.91 7.60 10.09
N LEU A 156 -5.15 6.98 9.18
CA LEU A 156 -4.25 7.66 8.24
C LEU A 156 -4.99 8.61 7.29
N ILE A 157 -6.26 8.37 7.00
CA ILE A 157 -7.08 9.24 6.17
C ILE A 157 -7.07 10.66 6.74
N ASP A 158 -7.40 10.81 8.02
CA ASP A 158 -7.41 12.11 8.69
C ASP A 158 -6.00 12.70 8.83
N TRP A 159 -5.00 11.86 9.07
CA TRP A 159 -3.61 12.30 9.12
C TRP A 159 -3.16 12.95 7.81
N TYR A 160 -3.44 12.31 6.65
CA TYR A 160 -3.11 12.85 5.33
C TYR A 160 -4.01 14.03 4.92
N LYS A 161 -5.26 14.08 5.39
CA LYS A 161 -6.12 15.28 5.23
C LYS A 161 -5.50 16.49 5.94
N ASN A 162 -4.98 16.31 7.15
CA ASN A 162 -4.29 17.36 7.90
C ASN A 162 -3.00 17.81 7.20
N GLU A 163 -2.30 16.90 6.53
CA GLU A 163 -1.13 17.20 5.68
C GLU A 163 -1.51 17.83 4.33
N LYS A 164 -2.81 17.96 4.00
CA LYS A 164 -3.33 18.44 2.71
C LYS A 164 -2.88 17.62 1.50
N LYS A 165 -2.70 16.32 1.68
CA LYS A 165 -2.22 15.37 0.67
C LYS A 165 -3.22 14.28 0.33
N TYR A 166 -4.41 14.31 0.92
CA TYR A 166 -5.45 13.30 0.74
C TYR A 166 -6.24 13.51 -0.55
N GLN A 167 -6.42 12.44 -1.32
CA GLN A 167 -7.27 12.38 -2.49
C GLN A 167 -8.15 11.13 -2.44
N HIS A 168 -9.45 11.33 -2.35
CA HIS A 168 -10.45 10.25 -2.40
C HIS A 168 -10.70 9.82 -3.86
N ILE A 169 -10.73 8.52 -4.08
CA ILE A 169 -11.09 7.90 -5.36
C ILE A 169 -12.14 6.81 -5.08
N ASP A 170 -13.25 6.85 -5.80
CA ASP A 170 -14.25 5.77 -5.74
C ASP A 170 -13.69 4.50 -6.38
N GLY A 171 -13.47 3.48 -5.58
CA GLY A 171 -12.93 2.20 -6.00
C GLY A 171 -13.93 1.24 -6.64
N LEU A 172 -15.20 1.68 -6.75
CA LEU A 172 -16.23 0.99 -7.52
C LEU A 172 -16.24 1.53 -8.97
N GLY A 173 -16.33 0.67 -9.92
CA GLY A 173 -16.33 1.06 -11.33
C GLY A 173 -15.32 0.27 -12.14
N THR A 174 -15.06 0.72 -13.36
CA THR A 174 -14.09 0.08 -14.24
C THR A 174 -12.67 0.41 -13.83
N MET A 175 -11.73 -0.49 -14.10
CA MET A 175 -10.30 -0.22 -13.84
C MET A 175 -9.81 1.02 -14.59
N GLU A 176 -10.30 1.25 -15.81
CA GLU A 176 -9.97 2.40 -16.64
C GLU A 176 -10.54 3.70 -16.07
N GLY A 177 -11.78 3.68 -15.58
CA GLY A 177 -12.43 4.85 -14.96
C GLY A 177 -11.73 5.27 -13.67
N ILE A 178 -11.43 4.32 -12.80
CA ILE A 178 -10.68 4.55 -11.55
C ILE A 178 -9.29 5.11 -11.88
N PHE A 179 -8.61 4.54 -12.85
CA PHE A 179 -7.29 5.03 -13.28
C PHE A 179 -7.34 6.47 -13.82
N ALA A 180 -8.38 6.81 -14.59
CA ALA A 180 -8.57 8.17 -15.09
C ALA A 180 -8.74 9.19 -13.97
N GLU A 181 -9.51 8.87 -12.93
CA GLU A 181 -9.67 9.72 -11.74
C GLU A 181 -8.35 9.90 -10.97
N ILE A 182 -7.58 8.83 -10.81
CA ILE A 182 -6.24 8.91 -10.21
C ILE A 182 -5.34 9.84 -11.02
N CYS A 183 -5.31 9.69 -12.34
CA CYS A 183 -4.50 10.53 -13.20
C CYS A 183 -4.91 12.00 -13.12
N GLU A 184 -6.21 12.29 -13.08
CA GLU A 184 -6.70 13.67 -12.92
C GLU A 184 -6.21 14.30 -11.61
N ALA A 185 -6.20 13.52 -10.52
CA ALA A 185 -5.69 13.98 -9.24
C ALA A 185 -4.18 14.22 -9.25
N VAL A 186 -3.41 13.32 -9.86
CA VAL A 186 -1.94 13.40 -9.93
C VAL A 186 -1.49 14.52 -10.87
N ASP A 187 -2.18 14.68 -12.01
CA ASP A 187 -1.81 15.68 -13.02
C ASP A 187 -2.07 17.13 -12.56
N LYS A 188 -2.78 17.33 -11.44
CA LYS A 188 -3.03 18.63 -10.80
C LYS A 188 -1.95 19.05 -9.79
N LEU A 189 -1.00 18.18 -9.46
CA LEU A 189 0.09 18.45 -8.53
C LEU A 189 1.20 19.28 -9.18
#